data_e0c8cf45ad2c053a48364bc58efa6b42
#
_entry.id   e0c8cf45ad2c053a48364bc58efa6b42
#
_cell.length_a   1.000
_cell.length_b   1.000
_cell.length_c   1.000
_cell.angle_alpha   90.00
_cell.angle_beta   90.00
_cell.angle_gamma   90.00
#
_symmetry.space_group_name_H-M   'P 1'
#
loop_
_entity.id
_entity.type
_entity.pdbx_description
1 polymer ?
#
loop_
_entity_poly.entity_id
_entity_poly.type
_entity_poly.pdbx_seq_one_letter_code
_entity_poly.pdbx_strand_id
1 'polypeptide(L)'
;MQLLDNQNQDIEIQRENFLFNQNFTEIQQKNDLDKIQNLIDKDDELITLRKSIKKASLAQLENGVITTNDYLREVNAEEQAVLIKISHEIQYLLTQYNLKANLNN
;
A
#
# COMPACT_ATOMS: atom_id res chain seq x y z
N MET A 1 31.98 -21.23 -37.05
CA MET A 1 30.58 -21.65 -36.87
C MET A 1 30.24 -21.93 -35.42
N GLN A 2 31.08 -22.66 -34.66
CA GLN A 2 30.79 -22.91 -33.24
C GLN A 2 30.72 -21.63 -32.38
N LEU A 3 31.56 -20.65 -32.68
CA LEU A 3 31.57 -19.37 -31.99
C LEU A 3 30.26 -18.56 -32.18
N LEU A 4 29.72 -18.59 -33.40
CA LEU A 4 28.47 -17.92 -33.73
C LEU A 4 27.26 -18.60 -33.03
N ASP A 5 27.25 -19.94 -33.01
CA ASP A 5 26.23 -20.73 -32.34
C ASP A 5 26.25 -20.48 -30.83
N ASN A 6 27.44 -20.41 -30.21
CA ASN A 6 27.60 -20.10 -28.79
C ASN A 6 27.13 -18.69 -28.46
N GLN A 7 27.44 -17.70 -29.33
CA GLN A 7 27.00 -16.32 -29.14
C GLN A 7 25.48 -16.20 -29.26
N ASN A 8 24.86 -16.91 -30.21
CA ASN A 8 23.42 -16.93 -30.36
C ASN A 8 22.73 -17.58 -29.16
N GLN A 9 23.30 -18.66 -28.62
CA GLN A 9 22.79 -19.29 -27.39
C GLN A 9 22.88 -18.36 -26.19
N ASP A 10 24.00 -17.63 -26.06
CA ASP A 10 24.19 -16.67 -24.98
C ASP A 10 23.18 -15.52 -25.06
N ILE A 11 22.89 -15.03 -26.26
CA ILE A 11 21.89 -13.98 -26.48
C ILE A 11 20.49 -14.49 -26.12
N GLU A 12 20.16 -15.72 -26.49
CA GLU A 12 18.86 -16.33 -26.15
C GLU A 12 18.72 -16.51 -24.63
N ILE A 13 19.75 -16.98 -23.94
CA ILE A 13 19.73 -17.13 -22.49
C ILE A 13 19.58 -15.78 -21.80
N GLN A 14 20.29 -14.76 -22.26
CA GLN A 14 20.16 -13.41 -21.71
C GLN A 14 18.75 -12.85 -21.91
N ARG A 15 18.16 -13.11 -23.08
CA ARG A 15 16.80 -12.69 -23.39
C ARG A 15 15.78 -13.38 -22.50
N GLU A 16 15.93 -14.69 -22.31
CA GLU A 16 15.03 -15.46 -21.44
C GLU A 16 15.15 -14.99 -19.98
N ASN A 17 16.37 -14.74 -19.52
CA ASN A 17 16.60 -14.20 -18.17
C ASN A 17 15.97 -12.81 -17.99
N PHE A 18 16.09 -11.96 -18.99
CA PHE A 18 15.49 -10.62 -18.97
C PHE A 18 13.96 -10.71 -18.88
N LEU A 19 13.34 -11.55 -19.72
CA LEU A 19 11.89 -11.75 -19.72
C LEU A 19 11.42 -12.36 -18.40
N PHE A 20 12.16 -13.34 -17.88
CA PHE A 20 11.84 -13.94 -16.58
C PHE A 20 11.88 -12.91 -15.47
N ASN A 21 12.93 -12.09 -15.41
CA ASN A 21 13.07 -11.05 -14.40
C ASN A 21 11.98 -10.00 -14.51
N GLN A 22 11.60 -9.62 -15.74
CA GLN A 22 10.52 -8.67 -15.97
C GLN A 22 9.18 -9.22 -15.51
N ASN A 23 8.87 -10.48 -15.82
CA ASN A 23 7.64 -11.14 -15.36
C ASN A 23 7.61 -11.27 -13.84
N PHE A 24 8.73 -11.61 -13.23
CA PHE A 24 8.85 -11.72 -11.79
C PHE A 24 8.59 -10.37 -11.11
N THR A 25 9.15 -9.29 -11.65
CA THR A 25 8.93 -7.93 -11.15
C THR A 25 7.47 -7.52 -11.26
N GLU A 26 6.81 -7.83 -12.38
CA GLU A 26 5.38 -7.55 -12.57
C GLU A 26 4.53 -8.29 -11.54
N ILE A 27 4.82 -9.56 -11.30
CA ILE A 27 4.09 -10.37 -10.31
C ILE A 27 4.28 -9.80 -8.92
N GLN A 28 5.51 -9.42 -8.56
CA GLN A 28 5.78 -8.77 -7.27
C GLN A 28 5.01 -7.48 -7.11
N GLN A 29 4.99 -6.63 -8.13
CA GLN A 29 4.29 -5.35 -8.07
C GLN A 29 2.78 -5.54 -7.97
N LYS A 30 2.22 -6.54 -8.66
CA LYS A 30 0.79 -6.87 -8.52
C LYS A 30 0.47 -7.38 -7.13
N ASN A 31 1.34 -8.22 -6.55
CA ASN A 31 1.17 -8.71 -5.19
C ASN A 31 1.28 -7.57 -4.18
N ASP A 32 2.17 -6.62 -4.41
CA ASP A 32 2.31 -5.44 -3.56
C ASP A 32 1.07 -4.56 -3.62
N LEU A 33 0.47 -4.40 -4.81
CA LEU A 33 -0.79 -3.67 -4.96
C LEU A 33 -1.93 -4.33 -4.17
N ASP A 34 -2.04 -5.66 -4.24
CA ASP A 34 -3.06 -6.39 -3.49
C ASP A 34 -2.85 -6.24 -1.99
N LYS A 35 -1.61 -6.30 -1.53
CA LYS A 35 -1.26 -6.07 -0.12
C LYS A 35 -1.67 -4.68 0.34
N ILE A 36 -1.32 -3.65 -0.45
CA ILE A 36 -1.63 -2.27 -0.10
C ILE A 36 -3.14 -2.05 -0.11
N GLN A 37 -3.87 -2.64 -1.07
CA GLN A 37 -5.33 -2.57 -1.11
C GLN A 37 -5.96 -3.17 0.15
N ASN A 38 -5.44 -4.30 0.61
CA ASN A 38 -5.90 -4.92 1.86
C ASN A 38 -5.63 -4.03 3.07
N LEU A 39 -4.48 -3.34 3.09
CA LEU A 39 -4.17 -2.37 4.15
C LEU A 39 -5.13 -1.19 4.13
N ILE A 40 -5.47 -0.67 2.95
CA ILE A 40 -6.44 0.43 2.81
C ILE A 40 -7.83 0.00 3.31
N ASP A 41 -8.25 -1.23 3.00
CA ASP A 41 -9.52 -1.76 3.47
C ASP A 41 -9.55 -1.86 5.01
N LYS A 42 -8.45 -2.28 5.62
CA LYS A 42 -8.30 -2.32 7.08
C LYS A 42 -8.25 -0.91 7.67
N ASP A 43 -7.62 0.03 6.98
CA ASP A 43 -7.60 1.44 7.41
C ASP A 43 -9.01 2.01 7.46
N ASP A 44 -9.85 1.70 6.46
CA ASP A 44 -11.26 2.13 6.45
C ASP A 44 -12.03 1.59 7.65
N GLU A 45 -11.82 0.33 7.98
CA GLU A 45 -12.44 -0.29 9.17
C GLU A 45 -11.97 0.40 10.45
N LEU A 46 -10.67 0.68 10.56
CA LEU A 46 -10.09 1.36 11.72
C LEU A 46 -10.64 2.78 11.84
N ILE A 47 -10.73 3.53 10.74
CA ILE A 47 -11.26 4.89 10.75
C ILE A 47 -12.73 4.88 11.22
N THR A 48 -13.52 3.94 10.75
CA THR A 48 -14.92 3.79 11.18
C THR A 48 -15.00 3.53 12.68
N LEU A 49 -14.14 2.64 13.19
CA LEU A 49 -14.04 2.34 14.62
C LEU A 49 -13.63 3.59 15.42
N ARG A 50 -12.62 4.32 14.96
CA ARG A 50 -12.13 5.54 15.63
C ARG A 50 -13.21 6.62 15.69
N LYS A 51 -13.98 6.77 14.62
CA LYS A 51 -15.13 7.71 14.60
C LYS A 51 -16.17 7.34 15.65
N SER A 52 -16.46 6.05 15.78
CA SER A 52 -17.42 5.58 16.79
C SER A 52 -16.91 5.82 18.20
N ILE A 53 -15.63 5.56 18.45
CA ILE A 53 -14.99 5.82 19.75
C ILE A 53 -15.02 7.31 20.08
N LYS A 54 -14.68 8.16 19.10
CA LYS A 54 -14.72 9.62 19.30
C LYS A 54 -16.11 10.09 19.65
N LYS A 55 -17.15 9.59 18.97
CA LYS A 55 -18.54 9.94 19.25
C LYS A 55 -18.96 9.54 20.66
N ALA A 56 -18.58 8.33 21.09
CA ALA A 56 -18.82 7.86 22.45
C ALA A 56 -18.09 8.71 23.47
N SER A 57 -16.84 9.08 23.16
CA SER A 57 -16.03 9.95 24.05
C SER A 57 -16.62 11.35 24.18
N LEU A 58 -17.20 11.89 23.12
CA LEU A 58 -17.88 13.19 23.21
C LEU A 58 -19.07 13.13 24.19
N ALA A 59 -19.87 12.07 24.13
CA ALA A 59 -20.96 11.88 25.07
C ALA A 59 -20.45 11.75 26.51
N GLN A 60 -19.34 11.03 26.72
CA GLN A 60 -18.70 10.90 28.03
C GLN A 60 -18.18 12.24 28.54
N LEU A 61 -17.61 13.07 27.66
CA LEU A 61 -17.15 14.41 28.01
C LEU A 61 -18.32 15.29 28.44
N GLU A 62 -19.41 15.27 27.68
CA GLU A 62 -20.62 16.04 27.99
C GLU A 62 -21.22 15.64 29.34
N ASN A 63 -21.11 14.37 29.71
CA ASN A 63 -21.59 13.84 30.98
C ASN A 63 -20.55 13.97 32.12
N GLY A 64 -19.38 14.56 31.86
CA GLY A 64 -18.36 14.77 32.86
C GLY A 64 -17.58 13.50 33.27
N VAL A 65 -17.70 12.40 32.49
CA VAL A 65 -17.03 11.12 32.78
C VAL A 65 -15.54 11.16 32.44
N ILE A 66 -15.19 11.88 31.37
CA ILE A 66 -13.80 12.04 30.93
C ILE A 66 -13.42 13.51 30.83
N THR A 67 -12.11 13.78 30.76
CA THR A 67 -11.58 15.14 30.60
C THR A 67 -11.52 15.55 29.13
N THR A 68 -11.38 16.85 28.88
CA THR A 68 -11.14 17.40 27.54
C THR A 68 -9.89 16.77 26.91
N ASN A 69 -8.81 16.56 27.69
CA ASN A 69 -7.60 15.93 27.18
C ASN A 69 -7.85 14.50 26.73
N ASP A 70 -8.68 13.75 27.46
CA ASP A 70 -9.05 12.39 27.05
C ASP A 70 -9.80 12.39 25.71
N TYR A 71 -10.71 13.32 25.52
CA TYR A 71 -11.43 13.49 24.27
C TYR A 71 -10.50 13.86 23.12
N LEU A 72 -9.55 14.80 23.35
CA LEU A 72 -8.61 15.22 22.31
C LEU A 72 -7.69 14.07 21.86
N ARG A 73 -7.38 13.12 22.76
CA ARG A 73 -6.63 11.92 22.37
C ARG A 73 -7.41 11.09 21.34
N GLU A 74 -8.73 10.99 21.49
CA GLU A 74 -9.54 10.24 20.54
C GLU A 74 -9.67 10.99 19.21
N VAL A 75 -9.76 12.32 19.22
CA VAL A 75 -9.71 13.14 18.01
C VAL A 75 -8.40 12.92 17.24
N ASN A 76 -7.29 12.97 17.97
CA ASN A 76 -5.95 12.76 17.37
C ASN A 76 -5.79 11.35 16.83
N ALA A 77 -6.33 10.34 17.51
CA ALA A 77 -6.24 8.96 17.07
C ALA A 77 -7.00 8.75 15.73
N GLU A 78 -8.15 9.40 15.57
CA GLU A 78 -8.89 9.37 14.31
C GLU A 78 -8.09 10.05 13.19
N GLU A 79 -7.55 11.24 13.46
CA GLU A 79 -6.73 11.97 12.48
C GLU A 79 -5.52 11.17 12.03
N GLN A 80 -4.83 10.50 12.96
CA GLN A 80 -3.69 9.64 12.63
C GLN A 80 -4.10 8.47 11.76
N ALA A 81 -5.25 7.85 12.04
CA ALA A 81 -5.76 6.76 11.22
C ALA A 81 -6.02 7.22 9.78
N VAL A 82 -6.59 8.42 9.60
CA VAL A 82 -6.82 9.02 8.28
C VAL A 82 -5.50 9.28 7.55
N LEU A 83 -4.48 9.82 8.25
CA LEU A 83 -3.17 10.08 7.66
C LEU A 83 -2.48 8.79 7.21
N ILE A 84 -2.60 7.72 7.99
CA ILE A 84 -2.06 6.41 7.62
C ILE A 84 -2.73 5.89 6.35
N LYS A 85 -4.04 6.02 6.25
CA LYS A 85 -4.78 5.64 5.04
C LYS A 85 -4.29 6.43 3.82
N ILE A 86 -4.13 7.73 3.95
CA ILE A 86 -3.63 8.59 2.87
C ILE A 86 -2.24 8.13 2.43
N SER A 87 -1.36 7.80 3.39
CA SER A 87 -0.03 7.26 3.10
C SER A 87 -0.11 5.99 2.28
N HIS A 88 -1.00 5.05 2.64
CA HIS A 88 -1.19 3.81 1.89
C HIS A 88 -1.77 4.07 0.50
N GLU A 89 -2.67 5.02 0.35
CA GLU A 89 -3.22 5.41 -0.95
C GLU A 89 -2.13 5.98 -1.88
N ILE A 90 -1.22 6.79 -1.34
CA ILE A 90 -0.08 7.32 -2.09
C ILE A 90 0.84 6.19 -2.51
N GLN A 91 1.16 5.25 -1.62
CA GLN A 91 1.96 4.06 -1.94
C GLN A 91 1.32 3.24 -3.05
N TYR A 92 0.01 3.06 -3.00
CA TYR A 92 -0.74 2.35 -4.03
C TYR A 92 -0.59 3.02 -5.38
N LEU A 93 -0.78 4.33 -5.45
CA LEU A 93 -0.64 5.10 -6.69
C LEU A 93 0.78 5.03 -7.25
N LEU A 94 1.80 5.14 -6.39
CA LEU A 94 3.20 5.05 -6.82
C LEU A 94 3.53 3.67 -7.36
N THR A 95 3.08 2.61 -6.68
CA THR A 95 3.30 1.23 -7.13
C THR A 95 2.59 0.97 -8.45
N GLN A 96 1.36 1.46 -8.60
CA GLN A 96 0.60 1.37 -9.84
C GLN A 96 1.28 2.10 -10.98
N TYR A 97 1.81 3.29 -10.73
CA TYR A 97 2.57 4.07 -11.71
C TYR A 97 3.82 3.31 -12.15
N ASN A 98 4.58 2.76 -11.20
CA ASN A 98 5.78 1.99 -11.50
C ASN A 98 5.47 0.73 -12.30
N LEU A 99 4.37 0.06 -12.02
CA LEU A 99 3.91 -1.09 -12.79
C LEU A 99 3.61 -0.72 -14.23
N LYS A 100 2.90 0.37 -14.46
CA LYS A 100 2.62 0.88 -15.80
C LYS A 100 3.90 1.25 -16.55
N ALA A 101 4.84 1.89 -15.89
CA ALA A 101 6.12 2.26 -16.49
C ALA A 101 6.90 1.02 -16.93
N ASN A 102 6.89 -0.05 -16.13
CA ASN A 102 7.55 -1.30 -16.47
C ASN A 102 6.87 -2.02 -17.65
N LEU A 103 5.55 -1.97 -17.73
CA LEU A 103 4.80 -2.58 -18.82
C LEU A 103 5.00 -1.87 -20.15
N ASN A 104 5.24 -0.55 -20.12
CA ASN A 104 5.44 0.26 -21.33
C ASN A 104 6.88 0.25 -21.84
N ASN A 105 7.82 -0.29 -21.09
CA ASN A 105 9.19 -0.48 -21.49
C ASN A 105 9.41 -1.89 -22.03
#